data_f12c370c12676d21b6b748cef8f4d480
#
_entry.id   f12c370c12676d21b6b748cef8f4d480
#
_cell.length_a   1.000
_cell.length_b   1.000
_cell.length_c   1.000
_cell.angle_alpha   90.00
_cell.angle_beta   90.00
_cell.angle_gamma   90.00
#
_symmetry.space_group_name_H-M   'P 1'
#
loop_
_entity.id
_entity.type
_entity.pdbx_description
1 polymer ?
#
loop_
_entity_poly.entity_id
_entity_poly.type
_entity_poly.pdbx_seq_one_letter_code
_entity_poly.pdbx_strand_id
1 'polypeptide(L)'
;MRQAQALKVMMSGANVFLTGAPGAGKTYVLNQFVGRAERAGKRLAVTASTGIAASHIGGTTIHSWSGLGILDSLSNDDLKKLGGSDRLAKRYNGVDILIIDEVSMLHGARLDMVNQLAKVLRGNDKSFGGLQIILVGDLFQLPPISRGTNVLDFMHLSKAWEELDPRICYLTEQHRQQGSDKLLGLLEAMRLNELDEEHGHLLQERLNLIPDEATAITRLYSHNIDVDAINQKHLDSLSGDSKSFHMFGKGSKTKLEQLFKSLLAPDILELKIGAEIMFVANNFAEGFVNGSRGQVIDFDGSTPIVQLTSGRKIFVQQHSWSLNEDGKIRAEISQLPLRLAWAITIHKSQGMSLDAAEIDLSKAFTPGMGYVALSRVRSLSGLYLQGLNRMALNMHPQIYSLDNELRHSSEIVSNQTADIEDEIIIVKREQPIIDETLFLKLKIWRSNRAKRDKLPPYIIAHDSALSSVAAARPTSSQQLLGVSGFGSKKVIAYGPEIIEIIKTHIVSE
;
A
#
# COMPACT_ATOMS: atom_id res chain seq x y z
N MET A 1 12.11 2.92 20.96
CA MET A 1 11.86 4.37 20.71
C MET A 1 10.37 4.65 20.58
N ARG A 2 9.87 5.79 21.07
CA ARG A 2 8.47 6.21 20.94
C ARG A 2 8.18 6.79 19.54
N GLN A 3 6.92 6.73 19.10
CA GLN A 3 6.49 7.26 17.80
C GLN A 3 6.78 8.75 17.62
N ALA A 4 6.56 9.56 18.67
CA ALA A 4 6.84 10.99 18.64
C ALA A 4 8.34 11.29 18.43
N GLN A 5 9.22 10.52 19.07
CA GLN A 5 10.67 10.65 18.89
C GLN A 5 11.10 10.30 17.46
N ALA A 6 10.59 9.17 16.92
CA ALA A 6 10.87 8.77 15.53
C ALA A 6 10.45 9.87 14.53
N LEU A 7 9.24 10.42 14.72
CA LEU A 7 8.74 11.51 13.88
C LEU A 7 9.66 12.75 13.93
N LYS A 8 10.18 13.12 15.10
CA LYS A 8 11.12 14.25 15.22
C LYS A 8 12.43 13.97 14.49
N VAL A 9 12.98 12.75 14.63
CA VAL A 9 14.19 12.36 13.90
C VAL A 9 13.95 12.46 12.39
N MET A 10 12.82 11.99 11.89
CA MET A 10 12.46 12.10 10.47
C MET A 10 12.33 13.58 10.03
N MET A 11 11.71 14.43 10.85
CA MET A 11 11.53 15.86 10.55
C MET A 11 12.83 16.67 10.65
N SER A 12 13.87 16.17 11.29
CA SER A 12 15.18 16.84 11.36
C SER A 12 15.95 16.86 10.02
N GLY A 13 15.45 16.14 9.00
CA GLY A 13 16.13 15.98 7.72
C GLY A 13 17.12 14.83 7.68
N ALA A 14 17.23 14.02 8.74
CA ALA A 14 18.08 12.84 8.78
C ALA A 14 17.56 11.75 7.86
N ASN A 15 18.45 10.93 7.31
CA ASN A 15 18.10 9.65 6.71
C ASN A 15 17.67 8.69 7.82
N VAL A 16 16.59 7.94 7.62
CA VAL A 16 16.01 7.12 8.67
C VAL A 16 15.63 5.74 8.15
N PHE A 17 15.90 4.73 8.97
CA PHE A 17 15.23 3.43 8.87
C PHE A 17 14.22 3.30 10.02
N LEU A 18 12.94 3.35 9.67
CA LEU A 18 11.81 3.17 10.59
C LEU A 18 11.40 1.69 10.61
N THR A 19 11.61 1.03 11.74
CA THR A 19 11.32 -0.40 11.91
C THR A 19 10.58 -0.67 13.22
N GLY A 20 10.20 -1.92 13.42
CA GLY A 20 9.47 -2.38 14.61
C GLY A 20 8.48 -3.50 14.29
N ALA A 21 7.91 -4.11 15.30
CA ALA A 21 6.95 -5.21 15.17
C ALA A 21 5.68 -4.80 14.39
N PRO A 22 4.90 -5.77 13.87
CA PRO A 22 3.57 -5.50 13.35
C PRO A 22 2.70 -4.84 14.43
N GLY A 23 2.03 -3.75 14.06
CA GLY A 23 1.22 -2.99 15.03
C GLY A 23 1.96 -1.90 15.80
N ALA A 24 3.29 -1.79 15.73
CA ALA A 24 4.06 -0.73 16.39
C ALA A 24 3.78 0.68 15.83
N GLY A 25 2.97 0.82 14.79
CA GLY A 25 2.53 2.10 14.26
C GLY A 25 3.45 2.70 13.19
N LYS A 26 4.28 1.91 12.50
CA LYS A 26 5.14 2.40 11.41
C LYS A 26 4.39 3.23 10.39
N THR A 27 3.28 2.71 9.86
CA THR A 27 2.43 3.41 8.88
C THR A 27 1.81 4.68 9.45
N TYR A 28 1.46 4.68 10.75
CA TYR A 28 0.95 5.87 11.43
C TYR A 28 2.01 6.98 11.47
N VAL A 29 3.23 6.66 11.93
CA VAL A 29 4.36 7.61 11.98
C VAL A 29 4.69 8.12 10.58
N LEU A 30 4.72 7.23 9.58
CA LEU A 30 4.97 7.59 8.19
C LEU A 30 3.94 8.58 7.66
N ASN A 31 2.64 8.33 7.88
CA ASN A 31 1.57 9.23 7.46
C ASN A 31 1.64 10.61 8.16
N GLN A 32 2.00 10.62 9.46
CA GLN A 32 2.22 11.86 10.19
C GLN A 32 3.41 12.66 9.61
N PHE A 33 4.49 11.97 9.27
CA PHE A 33 5.66 12.56 8.64
C PHE A 33 5.31 13.18 7.28
N VAL A 34 4.67 12.41 6.40
CA VAL A 34 4.25 12.88 5.06
C VAL A 34 3.42 14.16 5.19
N GLY A 35 2.37 14.14 6.00
CA GLY A 35 1.51 15.31 6.16
C GLY A 35 2.20 16.53 6.78
N ARG A 36 3.20 16.35 7.66
CA ARG A 36 3.98 17.46 8.21
C ARG A 36 5.01 17.99 7.20
N ALA A 37 5.69 17.10 6.50
CA ALA A 37 6.68 17.48 5.48
C ALA A 37 6.03 18.26 4.32
N GLU A 38 4.84 17.82 3.84
CA GLU A 38 4.07 18.55 2.83
C GLU A 38 3.66 19.95 3.30
N ARG A 39 3.19 20.08 4.56
CA ARG A 39 2.87 21.40 5.15
C ARG A 39 4.10 22.29 5.30
N ALA A 40 5.27 21.70 5.48
CA ALA A 40 6.55 22.42 5.49
C ALA A 40 7.06 22.74 4.06
N GLY A 41 6.28 22.50 3.01
CA GLY A 41 6.64 22.79 1.62
C GLY A 41 7.64 21.81 1.01
N LYS A 42 7.87 20.63 1.64
CA LYS A 42 8.76 19.62 1.11
C LYS A 42 8.04 18.81 0.02
N ARG A 43 8.76 18.47 -1.04
CA ARG A 43 8.28 17.63 -2.14
C ARG A 43 8.71 16.20 -1.88
N LEU A 44 7.74 15.29 -1.80
CA LEU A 44 7.98 13.89 -1.44
C LEU A 44 7.74 12.96 -2.64
N ALA A 45 8.57 11.92 -2.73
CA ALA A 45 8.29 10.72 -3.49
C ALA A 45 7.94 9.60 -2.51
N VAL A 46 6.69 9.17 -2.52
CA VAL A 46 6.23 8.05 -1.69
C VAL A 46 6.26 6.79 -2.55
N THR A 47 7.10 5.83 -2.17
CA THR A 47 7.28 4.58 -2.92
C THR A 47 7.26 3.37 -2.00
N ALA A 48 7.11 2.17 -2.60
CA ALA A 48 7.24 0.91 -1.88
C ALA A 48 7.95 -0.14 -2.75
N SER A 49 8.38 -1.23 -2.12
CA SER A 49 9.02 -2.36 -2.82
C SER A 49 8.06 -3.10 -3.74
N THR A 50 6.77 -3.17 -3.41
CA THR A 50 5.74 -3.91 -4.16
C THR A 50 4.59 -3.01 -4.59
N GLY A 51 3.83 -3.44 -5.62
CA GLY A 51 2.64 -2.72 -6.10
C GLY A 51 1.53 -2.64 -5.04
N ILE A 52 1.34 -3.70 -4.26
CA ILE A 52 0.34 -3.75 -3.18
C ILE A 52 0.68 -2.72 -2.10
N ALA A 53 1.92 -2.74 -1.60
CA ALA A 53 2.36 -1.79 -0.59
C ALA A 53 2.29 -0.34 -1.10
N ALA A 54 2.73 -0.10 -2.33
CA ALA A 54 2.64 1.22 -2.97
C ALA A 54 1.20 1.75 -3.03
N SER A 55 0.24 0.88 -3.34
CA SER A 55 -1.18 1.25 -3.37
C SER A 55 -1.72 1.65 -2.00
N HIS A 56 -1.29 0.97 -0.93
CA HIS A 56 -1.73 1.26 0.45
C HIS A 56 -1.32 2.65 0.93
N ILE A 57 -0.18 3.15 0.47
CA ILE A 57 0.36 4.46 0.85
C ILE A 57 0.05 5.55 -0.19
N GLY A 58 -0.74 5.24 -1.23
CA GLY A 58 -1.06 6.17 -2.31
C GLY A 58 0.15 6.56 -3.18
N GLY A 59 1.19 5.72 -3.20
CA GLY A 59 2.43 5.93 -3.91
C GLY A 59 2.59 5.06 -5.16
N THR A 60 3.83 4.90 -5.60
CA THR A 60 4.22 4.04 -6.73
C THR A 60 5.32 3.06 -6.29
N THR A 61 5.59 2.01 -7.09
CA THR A 61 6.74 1.15 -6.76
C THR A 61 8.06 1.87 -6.98
N ILE A 62 9.06 1.58 -6.15
CA ILE A 62 10.42 2.13 -6.33
C ILE A 62 10.98 1.77 -7.71
N HIS A 63 10.64 0.59 -8.25
CA HIS A 63 11.00 0.15 -9.59
C HIS A 63 10.51 1.12 -10.69
N SER A 64 9.26 1.56 -10.59
CA SER A 64 8.65 2.50 -11.54
C SER A 64 9.13 3.93 -11.31
N TRP A 65 9.19 4.37 -10.04
CA TRP A 65 9.59 5.74 -9.71
C TRP A 65 11.04 6.01 -10.10
N SER A 66 11.95 5.09 -9.79
CA SER A 66 13.37 5.26 -10.12
C SER A 66 13.66 5.28 -11.61
N GLY A 67 12.79 4.71 -12.43
CA GLY A 67 13.02 4.51 -13.87
C GLY A 67 13.81 3.26 -14.20
N LEU A 68 14.28 2.50 -13.20
CA LEU A 68 15.03 1.26 -13.38
C LEU A 68 14.16 0.10 -13.91
N GLY A 69 12.83 0.17 -13.68
CA GLY A 69 11.93 -0.91 -14.10
C GLY A 69 12.33 -2.26 -13.54
N ILE A 70 12.45 -3.25 -14.41
CA ILE A 70 12.79 -4.65 -14.08
C ILE A 70 14.27 -5.00 -14.25
N LEU A 71 15.16 -4.00 -14.40
CA LEU A 71 16.60 -4.26 -14.54
C LEU A 71 17.12 -4.98 -13.28
N ASP A 72 17.82 -6.08 -13.45
CA ASP A 72 18.43 -6.82 -12.34
C ASP A 72 19.84 -6.30 -12.00
N SER A 73 20.48 -5.58 -12.93
CA SER A 73 21.76 -4.89 -12.75
C SER A 73 21.79 -3.60 -13.56
N LEU A 74 22.68 -2.69 -13.20
CA LEU A 74 22.86 -1.39 -13.88
C LEU A 74 24.23 -1.35 -14.53
N SER A 75 24.27 -1.52 -15.85
CA SER A 75 25.49 -1.36 -16.61
C SER A 75 25.87 0.12 -16.79
N ASN A 76 27.13 0.40 -17.13
CA ASN A 76 27.56 1.76 -17.43
C ASN A 76 26.78 2.40 -18.59
N ASP A 77 26.35 1.60 -19.56
CA ASP A 77 25.55 2.09 -20.70
C ASP A 77 24.11 2.38 -20.27
N ASP A 78 23.51 1.54 -19.40
CA ASP A 78 22.21 1.84 -18.81
C ASP A 78 22.27 3.12 -17.97
N LEU A 79 23.32 3.27 -17.17
CA LEU A 79 23.52 4.45 -16.33
C LEU A 79 23.66 5.72 -17.17
N LYS A 80 24.40 5.69 -18.28
CA LYS A 80 24.50 6.80 -19.24
C LYS A 80 23.17 7.11 -19.90
N LYS A 81 22.44 6.08 -20.35
CA LYS A 81 21.13 6.23 -20.99
C LYS A 81 20.09 6.80 -20.05
N LEU A 82 19.97 6.28 -18.84
CA LEU A 82 19.04 6.74 -17.83
C LEU A 82 19.45 8.12 -17.28
N GLY A 83 20.74 8.34 -17.06
CA GLY A 83 21.30 9.62 -16.60
C GLY A 83 21.12 10.76 -17.59
N GLY A 84 21.06 10.46 -18.92
CA GLY A 84 20.76 11.41 -19.97
C GLY A 84 19.26 11.72 -20.15
N SER A 85 18.39 11.16 -19.31
CA SER A 85 16.95 11.37 -19.42
C SER A 85 16.49 12.64 -18.68
N ASP A 86 16.14 13.69 -19.42
CA ASP A 86 15.58 14.95 -18.88
C ASP A 86 14.36 14.71 -17.98
N ARG A 87 13.54 13.72 -18.32
CA ARG A 87 12.37 13.35 -17.53
C ARG A 87 12.74 12.80 -16.17
N LEU A 88 13.72 11.88 -16.11
CA LEU A 88 14.21 11.34 -14.83
C LEU A 88 14.91 12.43 -14.03
N ALA A 89 15.75 13.24 -14.68
CA ALA A 89 16.40 14.37 -14.03
C ALA A 89 15.38 15.34 -13.41
N LYS A 90 14.31 15.72 -14.12
CA LYS A 90 13.22 16.53 -13.57
C LYS A 90 12.51 15.85 -12.40
N ARG A 91 12.31 14.52 -12.45
CA ARG A 91 11.68 13.76 -11.37
C ARG A 91 12.55 13.74 -10.11
N TYR A 92 13.84 13.41 -10.23
CA TYR A 92 14.75 13.33 -9.11
C TYR A 92 15.07 14.70 -8.50
N ASN A 93 15.20 15.74 -9.32
CA ASN A 93 15.38 17.13 -8.86
C ASN A 93 14.07 17.77 -8.38
N GLY A 94 12.93 17.18 -8.75
CA GLY A 94 11.61 17.62 -8.33
C GLY A 94 11.20 17.18 -6.93
N VAL A 95 12.02 16.40 -6.22
CA VAL A 95 11.73 15.91 -4.86
C VAL A 95 12.87 16.22 -3.89
N ASP A 96 12.52 16.36 -2.63
CA ASP A 96 13.44 16.62 -1.53
C ASP A 96 13.61 15.36 -0.66
N ILE A 97 12.57 14.52 -0.61
CA ILE A 97 12.49 13.33 0.24
C ILE A 97 12.03 12.13 -0.60
N LEU A 98 12.74 11.02 -0.47
CA LEU A 98 12.34 9.72 -1.03
C LEU A 98 12.00 8.76 0.09
N ILE A 99 10.77 8.27 0.09
CA ILE A 99 10.27 7.26 1.03
C ILE A 99 10.19 5.93 0.31
N ILE A 100 10.70 4.86 0.93
CA ILE A 100 10.58 3.49 0.42
C ILE A 100 9.99 2.63 1.54
N ASP A 101 8.74 2.21 1.38
CA ASP A 101 8.04 1.35 2.33
C ASP A 101 8.19 -0.13 1.99
N GLU A 102 7.94 -1.02 2.98
CA GLU A 102 8.06 -2.47 2.89
C GLU A 102 9.43 -2.93 2.35
N VAL A 103 10.51 -2.33 2.87
CA VAL A 103 11.88 -2.56 2.38
C VAL A 103 12.42 -3.97 2.68
N SER A 104 11.73 -4.77 3.50
CA SER A 104 12.12 -6.18 3.73
C SER A 104 12.21 -6.99 2.43
N MET A 105 11.37 -6.66 1.44
CA MET A 105 11.32 -7.31 0.13
C MET A 105 12.21 -6.63 -0.92
N LEU A 106 12.97 -5.59 -0.55
CA LEU A 106 13.83 -4.86 -1.47
C LEU A 106 15.21 -5.49 -1.52
N HIS A 107 15.68 -5.86 -2.71
CA HIS A 107 17.04 -6.32 -2.92
C HIS A 107 18.06 -5.23 -2.66
N GLY A 108 19.19 -5.57 -2.03
CA GLY A 108 20.30 -4.64 -1.81
C GLY A 108 20.87 -4.09 -3.11
N ALA A 109 21.06 -4.94 -4.12
CA ALA A 109 21.43 -4.49 -5.46
C ALA A 109 20.48 -3.45 -6.06
N ARG A 110 19.17 -3.55 -5.76
CA ARG A 110 18.19 -2.55 -6.19
C ARG A 110 18.40 -1.21 -5.50
N LEU A 111 18.69 -1.22 -4.20
CA LEU A 111 18.99 -0.01 -3.44
C LEU A 111 20.26 0.65 -3.97
N ASP A 112 21.30 -0.14 -4.30
CA ASP A 112 22.55 0.35 -4.93
C ASP A 112 22.31 1.02 -6.27
N MET A 113 21.48 0.41 -7.13
CA MET A 113 21.13 0.99 -8.44
C MET A 113 20.39 2.32 -8.29
N VAL A 114 19.45 2.43 -7.34
CA VAL A 114 18.71 3.69 -7.07
C VAL A 114 19.68 4.77 -6.59
N ASN A 115 20.61 4.43 -5.68
CA ASN A 115 21.63 5.34 -5.18
C ASN A 115 22.53 5.87 -6.32
N GLN A 116 23.07 4.97 -7.15
CA GLN A 116 23.93 5.34 -8.28
C GLN A 116 23.21 6.25 -9.27
N LEU A 117 21.98 5.90 -9.64
CA LEU A 117 21.19 6.70 -10.58
C LEU A 117 20.84 8.07 -10.01
N ALA A 118 20.51 8.14 -8.71
CA ALA A 118 20.22 9.40 -8.03
C ALA A 118 21.43 10.35 -8.04
N LYS A 119 22.64 9.83 -7.77
CA LYS A 119 23.88 10.63 -7.84
C LYS A 119 24.07 11.24 -9.23
N VAL A 120 23.92 10.45 -10.27
CA VAL A 120 24.09 10.91 -11.66
C VAL A 120 23.01 11.96 -12.04
N LEU A 121 21.75 11.68 -11.78
CA LEU A 121 20.64 12.55 -12.18
C LEU A 121 20.58 13.89 -11.42
N ARG A 122 21.14 13.91 -10.21
CA ARG A 122 21.22 15.12 -9.36
C ARG A 122 22.57 15.82 -9.44
N GLY A 123 23.54 15.21 -10.12
CA GLY A 123 24.90 15.76 -10.22
C GLY A 123 25.55 15.94 -8.83
N ASN A 124 25.33 15.02 -7.92
CA ASN A 124 25.78 15.12 -6.52
C ASN A 124 26.19 13.75 -6.00
N ASP A 125 27.44 13.64 -5.54
CA ASP A 125 28.06 12.38 -5.08
C ASP A 125 27.62 11.96 -3.67
N LYS A 126 26.90 12.80 -2.93
CA LYS A 126 26.30 12.41 -1.65
C LYS A 126 25.36 11.23 -1.84
N SER A 127 25.19 10.43 -0.81
CA SER A 127 24.23 9.32 -0.79
C SER A 127 22.88 9.75 -1.37
N PHE A 128 22.34 8.98 -2.32
CA PHE A 128 21.14 9.25 -3.09
C PHE A 128 21.07 10.65 -3.71
N GLY A 129 22.21 11.21 -4.12
CA GLY A 129 22.28 12.55 -4.70
C GLY A 129 21.83 13.66 -3.72
N GLY A 130 21.95 13.42 -2.41
CA GLY A 130 21.55 14.37 -1.35
C GLY A 130 20.05 14.44 -1.10
N LEU A 131 19.26 13.45 -1.51
CA LEU A 131 17.88 13.26 -1.06
C LEU A 131 17.87 12.82 0.40
N GLN A 132 16.89 13.30 1.18
CA GLN A 132 16.56 12.65 2.44
C GLN A 132 15.87 11.31 2.12
N ILE A 133 16.35 10.23 2.73
CA ILE A 133 15.83 8.88 2.53
C ILE A 133 15.12 8.39 3.79
N ILE A 134 13.88 7.95 3.62
CA ILE A 134 13.11 7.28 4.68
C ILE A 134 12.80 5.86 4.23
N LEU A 135 13.47 4.90 4.83
CA LEU A 135 13.23 3.48 4.64
C LEU A 135 12.29 2.99 5.73
N VAL A 136 11.25 2.24 5.36
CA VAL A 136 10.26 1.71 6.32
C VAL A 136 10.08 0.22 6.09
N GLY A 137 10.07 -0.56 7.16
CA GLY A 137 9.83 -2.00 7.05
C GLY A 137 10.12 -2.78 8.31
N ASP A 138 9.88 -4.08 8.24
CA ASP A 138 10.15 -5.05 9.28
C ASP A 138 10.93 -6.21 8.67
N LEU A 139 12.21 -6.33 9.00
CA LEU A 139 13.12 -7.31 8.37
C LEU A 139 12.81 -8.76 8.77
N PHE A 140 11.99 -9.00 9.79
CA PHE A 140 11.46 -10.32 10.12
C PHE A 140 10.35 -10.78 9.17
N GLN A 141 9.80 -9.87 8.37
CA GLN A 141 8.84 -10.22 7.33
C GLN A 141 9.55 -10.88 6.14
N LEU A 142 8.80 -11.11 5.05
CA LEU A 142 9.33 -11.84 3.92
C LEU A 142 10.57 -11.18 3.33
N PRO A 143 11.64 -11.97 3.09
CA PRO A 143 12.84 -11.49 2.44
C PRO A 143 12.61 -11.25 0.94
N PRO A 144 13.56 -10.61 0.23
CA PRO A 144 13.53 -10.51 -1.22
C PRO A 144 13.49 -11.90 -1.87
N ILE A 145 12.72 -12.03 -2.96
CA ILE A 145 12.63 -13.30 -3.69
C ILE A 145 13.83 -13.43 -4.62
N SER A 146 14.80 -14.28 -4.26
CA SER A 146 15.97 -14.57 -5.08
C SER A 146 15.64 -15.65 -6.12
N ARG A 147 15.83 -15.35 -7.40
CA ARG A 147 15.70 -16.33 -8.49
C ARG A 147 17.05 -16.98 -8.77
N GLY A 148 17.20 -18.25 -8.40
CA GLY A 148 18.36 -19.07 -8.80
C GLY A 148 19.62 -18.97 -7.94
N THR A 149 19.62 -18.23 -6.84
CA THR A 149 20.71 -18.20 -5.85
C THR A 149 20.16 -18.41 -4.44
N ASN A 150 20.87 -19.18 -3.63
CA ASN A 150 20.52 -19.35 -2.20
C ASN A 150 20.98 -18.17 -1.33
N VAL A 151 21.58 -17.13 -1.93
CA VAL A 151 22.06 -15.97 -1.20
C VAL A 151 20.94 -14.92 -1.17
N LEU A 152 20.47 -14.57 0.02
CA LEU A 152 19.53 -13.49 0.20
C LEU A 152 20.29 -12.16 0.13
N ASP A 153 19.84 -11.32 -0.81
CA ASP A 153 20.40 -9.99 -1.03
C ASP A 153 19.55 -8.97 -0.26
N PHE A 154 19.74 -8.94 1.07
CA PHE A 154 19.04 -7.99 1.92
C PHE A 154 19.52 -6.55 1.69
N MET A 155 18.64 -5.57 1.79
CA MET A 155 18.95 -4.17 1.54
C MET A 155 20.03 -3.60 2.49
N HIS A 156 20.12 -4.07 3.73
CA HIS A 156 21.11 -3.63 4.71
C HIS A 156 22.55 -4.12 4.41
N LEU A 157 22.70 -5.07 3.49
CA LEU A 157 24.01 -5.54 3.01
C LEU A 157 24.52 -4.74 1.81
N SER A 158 23.75 -3.77 1.32
CA SER A 158 24.12 -2.96 0.16
C SER A 158 25.11 -1.86 0.52
N LYS A 159 25.92 -1.46 -0.48
CA LYS A 159 26.79 -0.29 -0.35
C LYS A 159 25.98 1.00 -0.13
N ALA A 160 24.81 1.07 -0.75
CA ALA A 160 23.91 2.20 -0.58
C ALA A 160 23.43 2.37 0.87
N TRP A 161 23.19 1.25 1.59
CA TRP A 161 22.86 1.29 3.01
C TRP A 161 24.05 1.80 3.85
N GLU A 162 25.24 1.28 3.59
CA GLU A 162 26.47 1.72 4.28
C GLU A 162 26.75 3.21 4.05
N GLU A 163 26.64 3.70 2.79
CA GLU A 163 26.80 5.12 2.46
C GLU A 163 25.69 6.01 3.05
N LEU A 164 24.48 5.47 3.20
CA LEU A 164 23.34 6.19 3.71
C LEU A 164 23.48 6.45 5.20
N ASP A 165 24.03 5.50 5.94
CA ASP A 165 24.18 5.51 7.41
C ASP A 165 22.88 6.01 8.11
N PRO A 166 21.75 5.29 7.91
CA PRO A 166 20.46 5.80 8.37
C PRO A 166 20.35 5.78 9.90
N ARG A 167 19.77 6.81 10.48
CA ARG A 167 19.39 6.77 11.89
C ARG A 167 18.30 5.73 12.10
N ILE A 168 18.51 4.83 13.05
CA ILE A 168 17.59 3.73 13.32
C ILE A 168 16.50 4.22 14.27
N CYS A 169 15.25 4.14 13.80
CA CYS A 169 14.05 4.41 14.60
C CYS A 169 13.29 3.09 14.79
N TYR A 170 13.63 2.36 15.86
CA TYR A 170 12.99 1.10 16.21
C TYR A 170 11.81 1.38 17.16
N LEU A 171 10.57 1.24 16.64
CA LEU A 171 9.37 1.47 17.43
C LEU A 171 9.11 0.31 18.38
N THR A 172 8.94 0.63 19.67
CA THR A 172 8.65 -0.35 20.74
C THR A 172 7.25 -0.21 21.30
N GLU A 173 6.52 0.88 20.99
CA GLU A 173 5.14 1.08 21.43
C GLU A 173 4.20 0.14 20.67
N GLN A 174 3.31 -0.53 21.40
CA GLN A 174 2.26 -1.36 20.81
C GLN A 174 0.91 -0.70 21.05
N HIS A 175 0.26 -0.26 19.98
CA HIS A 175 -1.02 0.45 20.06
C HIS A 175 -2.23 -0.41 19.66
N ARG A 176 -2.00 -1.67 19.29
CA ARG A 176 -3.08 -2.48 18.70
C ARG A 176 -4.06 -3.06 19.69
N GLN A 177 -3.72 -3.17 21.00
CA GLN A 177 -4.70 -3.66 21.99
C GLN A 177 -4.31 -3.31 23.43
N GLN A 178 -5.33 -2.98 24.25
CA GLN A 178 -5.27 -3.01 25.69
C GLN A 178 -5.45 -4.47 26.14
N GLY A 179 -4.45 -5.04 26.82
CA GLY A 179 -4.54 -6.37 27.44
C GLY A 179 -3.64 -7.41 26.77
N SER A 180 -3.31 -8.42 27.53
CA SER A 180 -2.43 -9.54 27.22
C SER A 180 -2.89 -10.39 26.02
N ASP A 181 -2.70 -9.89 24.80
CA ASP A 181 -2.97 -10.71 23.62
C ASP A 181 -1.82 -11.71 23.44
N LYS A 182 -2.11 -12.97 23.71
CA LYS A 182 -1.19 -14.09 23.56
C LYS A 182 -0.57 -14.18 22.15
N LEU A 183 -1.27 -13.67 21.11
CA LEU A 183 -0.72 -13.62 19.76
C LEU A 183 0.45 -12.66 19.65
N LEU A 184 0.40 -11.51 20.33
CA LEU A 184 1.52 -10.57 20.34
C LEU A 184 2.74 -11.15 21.06
N GLY A 185 2.52 -11.84 22.18
CA GLY A 185 3.58 -12.56 22.89
C GLY A 185 4.24 -13.61 22.00
N LEU A 186 3.44 -14.40 21.28
CA LEU A 186 3.93 -15.38 20.32
C LEU A 186 4.79 -14.73 19.21
N LEU A 187 4.32 -13.64 18.61
CA LEU A 187 5.06 -12.93 17.55
C LEU A 187 6.36 -12.33 18.09
N GLU A 188 6.37 -11.86 19.32
CA GLU A 188 7.59 -11.34 19.96
C GLU A 188 8.56 -12.47 20.29
N ALA A 189 8.10 -13.59 20.83
CA ALA A 189 8.91 -14.79 21.05
C ALA A 189 9.54 -15.31 19.74
N MET A 190 8.80 -15.27 18.62
CA MET A 190 9.38 -15.56 17.29
C MET A 190 10.51 -14.61 16.93
N ARG A 191 10.37 -13.30 17.20
CA ARG A 191 11.42 -12.29 16.91
C ARG A 191 12.65 -12.44 17.80
N LEU A 192 12.47 -12.87 19.04
CA LEU A 192 13.56 -13.04 20.00
C LEU A 192 14.19 -14.44 19.92
N ASN A 193 13.64 -15.35 19.10
CA ASN A 193 14.01 -16.76 19.03
C ASN A 193 13.83 -17.46 20.38
N GLU A 194 12.76 -17.12 21.10
CA GLU A 194 12.43 -17.59 22.45
C GLU A 194 11.11 -18.37 22.47
N LEU A 195 10.80 -19.08 21.37
CA LEU A 195 9.65 -19.97 21.33
C LEU A 195 9.85 -21.13 22.28
N ASP A 196 8.87 -21.35 23.15
CA ASP A 196 8.84 -22.42 24.13
C ASP A 196 7.61 -23.34 23.98
N GLU A 197 7.42 -24.26 24.94
CA GLU A 197 6.31 -25.20 24.92
C GLU A 197 4.94 -24.50 25.05
N GLU A 198 4.84 -23.40 25.83
CA GLU A 198 3.59 -22.67 25.99
C GLU A 198 3.14 -22.07 24.63
N HIS A 199 4.07 -21.49 23.89
CA HIS A 199 3.81 -21.00 22.53
C HIS A 199 3.40 -22.13 21.58
N GLY A 200 4.01 -23.32 21.73
CA GLY A 200 3.62 -24.53 21.00
C GLY A 200 2.19 -24.94 21.29
N HIS A 201 1.78 -24.93 22.56
CA HIS A 201 0.41 -25.25 22.99
C HIS A 201 -0.60 -24.23 22.44
N LEU A 202 -0.28 -22.93 22.46
CA LEU A 202 -1.14 -21.90 21.89
C LEU A 202 -1.42 -22.12 20.40
N LEU A 203 -0.41 -22.50 19.63
CA LEU A 203 -0.58 -22.83 18.21
C LEU A 203 -1.38 -24.11 18.01
N GLN A 204 -1.16 -25.12 18.87
CA GLN A 204 -1.88 -26.39 18.81
C GLN A 204 -3.37 -26.23 19.14
N GLU A 205 -3.72 -25.36 20.09
CA GLU A 205 -5.12 -25.02 20.41
C GLU A 205 -5.85 -24.36 19.23
N ARG A 206 -5.12 -23.73 18.31
CA ARG A 206 -5.68 -23.10 17.11
C ARG A 206 -5.69 -24.00 15.87
N LEU A 207 -5.10 -25.20 15.97
CA LEU A 207 -4.99 -26.15 14.86
C LEU A 207 -6.31 -26.87 14.63
N ASN A 208 -6.72 -26.94 13.35
CA ASN A 208 -7.93 -27.61 12.86
C ASN A 208 -9.25 -27.12 13.51
N LEU A 209 -9.26 -25.91 14.05
CA LEU A 209 -10.51 -25.28 14.45
C LEU A 209 -11.32 -24.91 13.21
N ILE A 210 -12.62 -25.19 13.30
CA ILE A 210 -13.57 -24.82 12.25
C ILE A 210 -14.17 -23.46 12.61
N PRO A 211 -14.07 -22.47 11.73
CA PRO A 211 -14.72 -21.19 11.96
C PRO A 211 -16.24 -21.32 11.91
N ASP A 212 -16.94 -20.48 12.66
CA ASP A 212 -18.39 -20.36 12.55
C ASP A 212 -18.79 -19.92 11.14
N GLU A 213 -19.89 -20.46 10.60
CA GLU A 213 -20.38 -20.16 9.25
C GLU A 213 -20.65 -18.65 9.03
N ALA A 214 -20.97 -17.93 10.10
CA ALA A 214 -21.20 -16.48 10.05
C ALA A 214 -19.91 -15.64 9.95
N THR A 215 -18.75 -16.26 10.17
CA THR A 215 -17.46 -15.55 10.18
C THR A 215 -16.90 -15.44 8.76
N ALA A 216 -16.83 -14.23 8.21
CA ALA A 216 -16.15 -13.98 6.93
C ALA A 216 -14.64 -14.20 7.09
N ILE A 217 -14.15 -15.37 6.65
CA ILE A 217 -12.76 -15.79 6.81
C ILE A 217 -11.99 -15.66 5.51
N THR A 218 -10.77 -15.10 5.62
CA THR A 218 -9.78 -15.12 4.53
C THR A 218 -8.88 -16.33 4.69
N ARG A 219 -8.72 -17.12 3.61
CA ARG A 219 -7.78 -18.24 3.60
C ARG A 219 -6.42 -17.81 3.09
N LEU A 220 -5.37 -18.07 3.88
CA LEU A 220 -3.99 -17.73 3.55
C LEU A 220 -3.19 -19.00 3.25
N TYR A 221 -2.57 -19.06 2.07
CA TYR A 221 -1.76 -20.19 1.62
C TYR A 221 -0.35 -19.76 1.19
N SER A 222 0.56 -20.71 1.26
CA SER A 222 1.97 -20.47 0.88
C SER A 222 2.17 -20.32 -0.63
N HIS A 223 1.39 -21.00 -1.46
CA HIS A 223 1.59 -21.10 -2.91
C HIS A 223 0.40 -20.59 -3.73
N ASN A 224 0.67 -19.97 -4.88
CA ASN A 224 -0.39 -19.46 -5.78
C ASN A 224 -1.28 -20.58 -6.34
N ILE A 225 -0.71 -21.75 -6.67
CA ILE A 225 -1.46 -22.85 -7.26
C ILE A 225 -2.56 -23.36 -6.32
N ASP A 226 -2.29 -23.40 -5.02
CA ASP A 226 -3.30 -23.80 -4.03
C ASP A 226 -4.43 -22.75 -3.96
N VAL A 227 -4.07 -21.46 -4.02
CA VAL A 227 -5.03 -20.34 -4.02
C VAL A 227 -5.95 -20.35 -5.23
N ASP A 228 -5.40 -20.53 -6.42
CA ASP A 228 -6.19 -20.51 -7.66
C ASP A 228 -7.15 -21.70 -7.72
N ALA A 229 -6.69 -22.91 -7.32
CA ALA A 229 -7.53 -24.10 -7.25
C ALA A 229 -8.67 -23.96 -6.22
N ILE A 230 -8.41 -23.37 -5.07
CA ILE A 230 -9.40 -23.15 -4.00
C ILE A 230 -10.44 -22.14 -4.46
N ASN A 231 -10.00 -21.01 -5.01
CA ASN A 231 -10.89 -19.97 -5.52
C ASN A 231 -11.81 -20.53 -6.62
N GLN A 232 -11.26 -21.32 -7.55
CA GLN A 232 -12.06 -21.95 -8.61
C GLN A 232 -13.07 -22.95 -8.04
N LYS A 233 -12.65 -23.83 -7.12
CA LYS A 233 -13.54 -24.79 -6.48
C LYS A 233 -14.72 -24.11 -5.76
N HIS A 234 -14.46 -23.01 -5.04
CA HIS A 234 -15.52 -22.24 -4.40
C HIS A 234 -16.44 -21.56 -5.41
N LEU A 235 -15.91 -20.99 -6.49
CA LEU A 235 -16.71 -20.41 -7.56
C LEU A 235 -17.63 -21.46 -8.22
N ASP A 236 -17.08 -22.65 -8.49
CA ASP A 236 -17.83 -23.77 -9.11
C ASP A 236 -18.97 -24.25 -8.20
N SER A 237 -18.79 -24.20 -6.89
CA SER A 237 -19.79 -24.60 -5.91
C SER A 237 -20.97 -23.64 -5.79
N LEU A 238 -20.83 -22.40 -6.28
CA LEU A 238 -21.94 -21.44 -6.31
C LEU A 238 -22.94 -21.81 -7.41
N SER A 239 -24.22 -21.72 -7.09
CA SER A 239 -25.31 -21.85 -8.06
C SER A 239 -25.41 -20.62 -8.97
N GLY A 240 -25.99 -20.80 -10.15
CA GLY A 240 -26.22 -19.72 -11.12
C GLY A 240 -25.15 -19.61 -12.20
N ASP A 241 -25.43 -18.73 -13.19
CA ASP A 241 -24.58 -18.55 -14.35
C ASP A 241 -23.33 -17.76 -14.04
N SER A 242 -22.20 -18.22 -14.60
CA SER A 242 -20.93 -17.50 -14.54
C SER A 242 -20.89 -16.39 -15.58
N LYS A 243 -20.40 -15.20 -15.20
CA LYS A 243 -20.06 -14.11 -16.12
C LYS A 243 -18.55 -13.97 -16.21
N SER A 244 -18.04 -14.01 -17.44
CA SER A 244 -16.61 -13.90 -17.75
C SER A 244 -16.27 -12.49 -18.21
N PHE A 245 -15.22 -11.93 -17.63
CA PHE A 245 -14.68 -10.61 -17.96
C PHE A 245 -13.25 -10.76 -18.44
N HIS A 246 -13.02 -10.33 -19.67
CA HIS A 246 -11.72 -10.43 -20.32
C HIS A 246 -10.94 -9.14 -20.21
N MET A 247 -9.65 -9.27 -19.99
CA MET A 247 -8.72 -8.14 -19.98
C MET A 247 -8.50 -7.63 -21.39
N PHE A 248 -8.53 -6.32 -21.56
CA PHE A 248 -8.20 -5.65 -22.82
C PHE A 248 -6.89 -4.90 -22.70
N GLY A 249 -6.00 -5.11 -23.68
CA GLY A 249 -4.71 -4.44 -23.72
C GLY A 249 -4.51 -3.60 -24.98
N LYS A 250 -3.97 -2.38 -24.83
CA LYS A 250 -3.55 -1.48 -25.92
C LYS A 250 -2.09 -1.11 -25.75
N GLY A 251 -1.25 -1.41 -26.75
CA GLY A 251 0.19 -1.14 -26.72
C GLY A 251 0.99 -2.23 -27.41
N SER A 252 2.34 -2.14 -27.36
CA SER A 252 3.19 -3.20 -27.89
C SER A 252 3.15 -4.45 -26.99
N LYS A 253 3.29 -5.65 -27.59
CA LYS A 253 3.23 -6.94 -26.88
C LYS A 253 4.18 -6.95 -25.65
N THR A 254 5.42 -6.56 -25.82
CA THR A 254 6.42 -6.54 -24.73
C THR A 254 6.01 -5.63 -23.57
N LYS A 255 5.45 -4.45 -23.88
CA LYS A 255 4.99 -3.50 -22.84
C LYS A 255 3.72 -3.97 -22.15
N LEU A 256 2.82 -4.64 -22.87
CA LEU A 256 1.65 -5.27 -22.29
C LEU A 256 2.03 -6.42 -21.36
N GLU A 257 2.97 -7.29 -21.75
CA GLU A 257 3.48 -8.37 -20.89
C GLU A 257 4.14 -7.81 -19.63
N GLN A 258 4.91 -6.71 -19.75
CA GLN A 258 5.51 -6.01 -18.61
C GLN A 258 4.43 -5.46 -17.67
N LEU A 259 3.41 -4.80 -18.20
CA LEU A 259 2.32 -4.23 -17.41
C LEU A 259 1.50 -5.35 -16.76
N PHE A 260 1.14 -6.40 -17.50
CA PHE A 260 0.39 -7.54 -17.00
C PHE A 260 1.06 -8.21 -15.78
N LYS A 261 2.37 -8.44 -15.84
CA LYS A 261 3.12 -9.01 -14.71
C LYS A 261 3.06 -8.19 -13.42
N SER A 262 2.78 -6.90 -13.53
CA SER A 262 2.65 -6.00 -12.37
C SER A 262 1.22 -5.92 -11.83
N LEU A 263 0.23 -6.49 -12.53
CA LEU A 263 -1.17 -6.44 -12.13
C LEU A 263 -1.55 -7.61 -11.22
N LEU A 264 -2.49 -7.34 -10.34
CA LEU A 264 -3.14 -8.36 -9.51
C LEU A 264 -4.47 -8.85 -10.12
N ALA A 265 -5.05 -8.09 -11.05
CA ALA A 265 -6.23 -8.48 -11.78
C ALA A 265 -5.91 -9.64 -12.73
N PRO A 266 -6.75 -10.68 -12.80
CA PRO A 266 -6.57 -11.80 -13.73
C PRO A 266 -6.91 -11.37 -15.17
N ASP A 267 -6.33 -12.06 -16.16
CA ASP A 267 -6.64 -11.87 -17.58
C ASP A 267 -8.09 -12.27 -17.90
N ILE A 268 -8.57 -13.35 -17.30
CA ILE A 268 -9.97 -13.78 -17.33
C ILE A 268 -10.46 -13.81 -15.88
N LEU A 269 -11.49 -13.03 -15.60
CA LEU A 269 -12.18 -13.02 -14.32
C LEU A 269 -13.57 -13.61 -14.49
N GLU A 270 -13.82 -14.72 -13.82
CA GLU A 270 -15.15 -15.32 -13.74
C GLU A 270 -15.81 -14.95 -12.41
N LEU A 271 -17.07 -14.53 -12.47
CA LEU A 271 -17.85 -14.13 -11.31
C LEU A 271 -19.25 -14.76 -11.36
N LYS A 272 -19.75 -15.16 -10.19
CA LYS A 272 -21.15 -15.54 -9.94
C LYS A 272 -21.70 -14.70 -8.79
N ILE A 273 -23.01 -14.60 -8.67
CA ILE A 273 -23.64 -14.07 -7.47
C ILE A 273 -23.22 -14.92 -6.27
N GLY A 274 -22.82 -14.28 -5.18
CA GLY A 274 -22.23 -14.93 -4.00
C GLY A 274 -20.71 -15.02 -4.03
N ALA A 275 -20.05 -14.69 -5.15
CA ALA A 275 -18.58 -14.75 -5.22
C ALA A 275 -17.92 -13.77 -4.27
N GLU A 276 -17.02 -14.27 -3.42
CA GLU A 276 -16.16 -13.44 -2.59
C GLU A 276 -15.03 -12.85 -3.42
N ILE A 277 -14.87 -11.54 -3.32
CA ILE A 277 -13.91 -10.79 -4.11
C ILE A 277 -13.06 -9.86 -3.25
N MET A 278 -11.94 -9.46 -3.83
CA MET A 278 -11.09 -8.39 -3.34
C MET A 278 -10.83 -7.39 -4.46
N PHE A 279 -10.90 -6.11 -4.13
CA PHE A 279 -10.47 -5.05 -5.03
C PHE A 279 -8.95 -5.03 -5.16
N VAL A 280 -8.46 -4.83 -6.38
CA VAL A 280 -7.02 -4.81 -6.72
C VAL A 280 -6.56 -3.47 -7.29
N ALA A 281 -7.34 -2.43 -7.04
CA ALA A 281 -7.01 -1.04 -7.34
C ALA A 281 -7.59 -0.11 -6.28
N ASN A 282 -7.12 1.14 -6.24
CA ASN A 282 -7.67 2.17 -5.38
C ASN A 282 -8.66 3.04 -6.15
N ASN A 283 -9.86 3.22 -5.61
CA ASN A 283 -10.81 4.23 -6.03
C ASN A 283 -11.49 4.85 -4.81
N PHE A 284 -10.86 5.87 -4.27
CA PHE A 284 -11.35 6.56 -3.06
C PHE A 284 -12.70 7.24 -3.29
N ALA A 285 -13.00 7.66 -4.53
CA ALA A 285 -14.27 8.30 -4.88
C ALA A 285 -15.44 7.30 -4.81
N GLU A 286 -15.23 6.07 -5.23
CA GLU A 286 -16.20 4.98 -5.11
C GLU A 286 -16.15 4.28 -3.75
N GLY A 287 -15.13 4.59 -2.93
CA GLY A 287 -15.01 4.15 -1.53
C GLY A 287 -14.43 2.75 -1.37
N PHE A 288 -13.55 2.33 -2.27
CA PHE A 288 -12.75 1.12 -2.11
C PHE A 288 -11.26 1.39 -2.33
N VAL A 289 -10.46 0.56 -1.72
CA VAL A 289 -9.00 0.54 -1.90
C VAL A 289 -8.54 -0.87 -2.21
N ASN A 290 -7.31 -1.00 -2.70
CA ASN A 290 -6.70 -2.30 -2.90
C ASN A 290 -6.70 -3.10 -1.59
N GLY A 291 -7.19 -4.34 -1.64
CA GLY A 291 -7.43 -5.17 -0.45
C GLY A 291 -8.84 -5.05 0.14
N SER A 292 -9.68 -4.09 -0.28
CA SER A 292 -11.10 -4.03 0.13
C SER A 292 -11.81 -5.30 -0.30
N ARG A 293 -12.51 -5.95 0.65
CA ARG A 293 -13.24 -7.20 0.42
C ARG A 293 -14.72 -6.96 0.31
N GLY A 294 -15.39 -7.84 -0.43
CA GLY A 294 -16.83 -7.82 -0.59
C GLY A 294 -17.33 -9.08 -1.29
N GLN A 295 -18.63 -9.13 -1.48
CA GLN A 295 -19.34 -10.20 -2.15
C GLN A 295 -20.12 -9.66 -3.34
N VAL A 296 -20.11 -10.37 -4.46
CA VAL A 296 -20.97 -10.07 -5.60
C VAL A 296 -22.41 -10.40 -5.23
N ILE A 297 -23.25 -9.38 -5.13
CA ILE A 297 -24.65 -9.54 -4.70
C ILE A 297 -25.61 -9.57 -5.89
N ASP A 298 -25.23 -8.95 -7.01
CA ASP A 298 -26.07 -8.88 -8.23
C ASP A 298 -25.26 -8.41 -9.43
N PHE A 299 -25.90 -8.34 -10.60
CA PHE A 299 -25.35 -7.75 -11.82
C PHE A 299 -26.37 -6.82 -12.46
N ASP A 300 -25.98 -5.59 -12.77
CA ASP A 300 -26.70 -4.68 -13.64
C ASP A 300 -26.17 -4.83 -15.09
N GLY A 301 -26.85 -5.64 -15.90
CA GLY A 301 -26.35 -6.07 -17.19
C GLY A 301 -25.02 -6.84 -17.08
N SER A 302 -23.92 -6.24 -17.55
CA SER A 302 -22.56 -6.78 -17.41
C SER A 302 -21.79 -6.19 -16.21
N THR A 303 -22.37 -5.24 -15.45
CA THR A 303 -21.69 -4.56 -14.33
C THR A 303 -21.95 -5.31 -13.04
N PRO A 304 -20.93 -5.88 -12.36
CA PRO A 304 -21.12 -6.51 -11.07
C PRO A 304 -21.42 -5.49 -9.98
N ILE A 305 -22.38 -5.83 -9.12
CA ILE A 305 -22.71 -5.08 -7.90
C ILE A 305 -22.10 -5.82 -6.73
N VAL A 306 -21.15 -5.17 -6.06
CA VAL A 306 -20.42 -5.75 -4.93
C VAL A 306 -20.86 -5.06 -3.64
N GLN A 307 -21.21 -5.84 -2.64
CA GLN A 307 -21.38 -5.35 -1.28
C GLN A 307 -20.07 -5.54 -0.51
N LEU A 308 -19.47 -4.44 -0.09
CA LEU A 308 -18.29 -4.45 0.77
C LEU A 308 -18.63 -5.00 2.17
N THR A 309 -17.63 -5.48 2.91
CA THR A 309 -17.76 -5.89 4.32
C THR A 309 -18.26 -4.75 5.21
N SER A 310 -18.07 -3.49 4.81
CA SER A 310 -18.67 -2.30 5.47
C SER A 310 -20.17 -2.12 5.21
N GLY A 311 -20.81 -2.98 4.39
CA GLY A 311 -22.20 -2.87 3.97
C GLY A 311 -22.43 -1.98 2.74
N ARG A 312 -21.44 -1.20 2.29
CA ARG A 312 -21.56 -0.31 1.13
C ARG A 312 -21.67 -1.12 -0.16
N LYS A 313 -22.57 -0.73 -1.07
CA LYS A 313 -22.71 -1.32 -2.40
C LYS A 313 -21.94 -0.53 -3.44
N ILE A 314 -21.18 -1.22 -4.28
CA ILE A 314 -20.35 -0.65 -5.36
C ILE A 314 -20.79 -1.26 -6.69
N PHE A 315 -21.09 -0.42 -7.68
CA PHE A 315 -21.24 -0.78 -9.08
C PHE A 315 -19.86 -0.77 -9.71
N VAL A 316 -19.26 -1.95 -9.89
CA VAL A 316 -17.86 -2.04 -10.26
C VAL A 316 -17.65 -1.78 -11.75
N GLN A 317 -16.99 -0.67 -12.05
CA GLN A 317 -16.62 -0.30 -13.42
C GLN A 317 -15.23 -0.84 -13.77
N GLN A 318 -14.95 -0.92 -15.08
CA GLN A 318 -13.61 -1.24 -15.55
C GLN A 318 -12.60 -0.19 -15.07
N HIS A 319 -11.43 -0.67 -14.70
CA HIS A 319 -10.29 0.14 -14.32
C HIS A 319 -9.18 0.00 -15.35
N SER A 320 -8.51 1.10 -15.70
CA SER A 320 -7.39 1.09 -16.62
C SER A 320 -6.08 1.32 -15.89
N TRP A 321 -5.15 0.39 -16.07
CA TRP A 321 -3.76 0.54 -15.64
C TRP A 321 -2.91 0.93 -16.85
N SER A 322 -2.07 1.93 -16.69
CA SER A 322 -1.23 2.43 -17.78
C SER A 322 0.26 2.41 -17.43
N LEU A 323 1.06 1.99 -18.39
CA LEU A 323 2.51 2.13 -18.36
C LEU A 323 2.88 3.44 -19.07
N ASN A 324 3.26 4.44 -18.29
CA ASN A 324 3.65 5.74 -18.79
C ASN A 324 5.17 5.82 -18.91
N GLU A 325 5.68 6.05 -20.11
CA GLU A 325 7.08 6.34 -20.40
C GLU A 325 7.17 7.63 -21.20
N ASP A 326 8.05 8.54 -20.79
CA ASP A 326 8.29 9.85 -21.44
C ASP A 326 7.02 10.68 -21.65
N GLY A 327 6.12 10.66 -20.65
CA GLY A 327 4.85 11.40 -20.72
C GLY A 327 3.81 10.82 -21.70
N LYS A 328 4.11 9.67 -22.31
CA LYS A 328 3.20 8.98 -23.24
C LYS A 328 2.78 7.64 -22.64
N ILE A 329 1.51 7.29 -22.81
CA ILE A 329 1.02 5.97 -22.49
C ILE A 329 1.60 4.98 -23.50
N ARG A 330 2.44 4.05 -23.08
CA ARG A 330 3.08 3.03 -23.91
C ARG A 330 2.32 1.72 -23.94
N ALA A 331 1.61 1.42 -22.86
CA ALA A 331 0.68 0.32 -22.76
C ALA A 331 -0.45 0.69 -21.78
N GLU A 332 -1.62 0.19 -22.04
CA GLU A 332 -2.79 0.32 -21.18
C GLU A 332 -3.49 -1.02 -21.13
N ILE A 333 -3.90 -1.44 -19.94
CA ILE A 333 -4.68 -2.65 -19.71
C ILE A 333 -5.92 -2.25 -18.95
N SER A 334 -7.08 -2.69 -19.43
CA SER A 334 -8.38 -2.47 -18.80
C SER A 334 -8.99 -3.80 -18.39
N GLN A 335 -9.46 -3.88 -17.14
CA GLN A 335 -10.16 -5.02 -16.55
C GLN A 335 -11.02 -4.54 -15.38
N LEU A 336 -11.94 -5.34 -14.90
CA LEU A 336 -12.54 -5.10 -13.58
C LEU A 336 -11.44 -5.15 -12.51
N PRO A 337 -11.40 -4.18 -11.57
CA PRO A 337 -10.39 -4.15 -10.53
C PRO A 337 -10.70 -5.15 -9.41
N LEU A 338 -11.01 -6.39 -9.78
CA LEU A 338 -11.45 -7.46 -8.89
C LEU A 338 -10.63 -8.73 -9.11
N ARG A 339 -10.55 -9.52 -8.05
CA ARG A 339 -10.14 -10.93 -8.09
C ARG A 339 -10.95 -11.73 -7.08
N LEU A 340 -11.05 -13.04 -7.28
CA LEU A 340 -11.62 -13.94 -6.28
C LEU A 340 -10.77 -13.91 -5.00
N ALA A 341 -11.42 -13.99 -3.85
CA ALA A 341 -10.78 -13.77 -2.55
C ALA A 341 -11.22 -14.72 -1.43
N TRP A 342 -11.71 -15.91 -1.74
CA TRP A 342 -11.84 -16.96 -0.73
C TRP A 342 -10.48 -17.37 -0.18
N ALA A 343 -9.47 -17.37 -1.06
CA ALA A 343 -8.08 -17.62 -0.70
C ALA A 343 -7.14 -16.59 -1.33
N ILE A 344 -6.06 -16.25 -0.62
CA ILE A 344 -4.95 -15.42 -1.11
C ILE A 344 -3.61 -15.98 -0.62
N THR A 345 -2.51 -15.65 -1.27
CA THR A 345 -1.20 -16.05 -0.78
C THR A 345 -0.73 -15.16 0.38
N ILE A 346 0.09 -15.75 1.27
CA ILE A 346 0.72 -15.04 2.37
C ILE A 346 1.50 -13.80 1.87
N HIS A 347 2.22 -13.93 0.74
CA HIS A 347 2.92 -12.79 0.12
C HIS A 347 1.97 -11.64 -0.24
N LYS A 348 0.80 -11.95 -0.79
CA LYS A 348 -0.19 -10.94 -1.17
C LYS A 348 -0.98 -10.38 0.03
N SER A 349 -0.94 -11.05 1.18
CA SER A 349 -1.54 -10.57 2.43
C SER A 349 -0.65 -9.58 3.19
N GLN A 350 0.60 -9.39 2.77
CA GLN A 350 1.52 -8.45 3.43
C GLN A 350 0.92 -7.03 3.45
N GLY A 351 1.03 -6.33 4.57
CA GLY A 351 0.38 -5.04 4.79
C GLY A 351 -1.10 -5.10 5.17
N MET A 352 -1.80 -6.24 5.01
CA MET A 352 -3.21 -6.38 5.38
C MET A 352 -3.39 -6.62 6.89
N SER A 353 -4.57 -6.28 7.41
CA SER A 353 -5.03 -6.65 8.75
C SER A 353 -6.39 -7.32 8.64
N LEU A 354 -6.51 -8.51 9.21
CA LEU A 354 -7.68 -9.38 9.15
C LEU A 354 -8.24 -9.60 10.55
N ASP A 355 -9.56 -9.55 10.68
CA ASP A 355 -10.22 -9.89 11.96
C ASP A 355 -10.13 -11.40 12.22
N ALA A 356 -10.27 -12.20 11.15
CA ALA A 356 -10.10 -13.64 11.19
C ALA A 356 -9.44 -14.17 9.91
N ALA A 357 -8.59 -15.20 10.05
CA ALA A 357 -7.98 -15.88 8.92
C ALA A 357 -7.81 -17.39 9.19
N GLU A 358 -8.09 -18.18 8.17
CA GLU A 358 -7.71 -19.59 8.08
C GLU A 358 -6.36 -19.66 7.37
N ILE A 359 -5.35 -20.21 8.04
CA ILE A 359 -3.96 -20.15 7.60
C ILE A 359 -3.39 -21.57 7.46
N ASP A 360 -2.93 -21.92 6.26
CA ASP A 360 -2.19 -23.15 6.02
C ASP A 360 -0.69 -22.87 5.81
N LEU A 361 0.10 -23.27 6.83
CA LEU A 361 1.55 -23.16 6.86
C LEU A 361 2.24 -24.52 6.69
N SER A 362 1.52 -25.58 6.33
CA SER A 362 2.09 -26.92 6.11
C SER A 362 3.15 -26.95 5.01
N LYS A 363 3.03 -26.05 4.04
CA LYS A 363 3.94 -25.89 2.89
C LYS A 363 4.75 -24.59 2.94
N ALA A 364 4.97 -24.02 4.13
CA ALA A 364 5.84 -22.85 4.25
C ALA A 364 7.27 -23.21 3.80
N PHE A 365 7.87 -22.38 2.98
CA PHE A 365 9.13 -22.68 2.27
C PHE A 365 10.24 -21.64 2.47
N THR A 366 9.94 -20.53 3.13
CA THR A 366 10.91 -19.47 3.42
C THR A 366 10.78 -18.99 4.86
N PRO A 367 11.91 -18.66 5.53
CA PRO A 367 11.88 -18.03 6.84
C PRO A 367 11.03 -16.75 6.85
N GLY A 368 10.37 -16.46 7.98
CA GLY A 368 9.50 -15.30 8.14
C GLY A 368 8.07 -15.48 7.58
N MET A 369 7.80 -16.54 6.82
CA MET A 369 6.48 -16.73 6.20
C MET A 369 5.38 -16.92 7.25
N GLY A 370 5.61 -17.72 8.27
CA GLY A 370 4.65 -17.90 9.36
C GLY A 370 4.46 -16.63 10.17
N TYR A 371 5.55 -15.93 10.47
CA TYR A 371 5.47 -14.64 11.15
C TYR A 371 4.59 -13.63 10.37
N VAL A 372 4.78 -13.52 9.05
CA VAL A 372 3.93 -12.67 8.21
C VAL A 372 2.48 -13.13 8.27
N ALA A 373 2.20 -14.42 8.11
CA ALA A 373 0.84 -14.94 8.11
C ALA A 373 0.14 -14.70 9.45
N LEU A 374 0.77 -15.06 10.56
CA LEU A 374 0.25 -14.89 11.92
C LEU A 374 0.04 -13.41 12.26
N SER A 375 0.94 -12.52 11.81
CA SER A 375 0.83 -11.09 12.03
C SER A 375 -0.29 -10.42 11.22
N ARG A 376 -0.95 -11.12 10.30
CA ARG A 376 -2.12 -10.59 9.57
C ARG A 376 -3.34 -10.52 10.45
N VAL A 377 -3.49 -11.45 11.38
CA VAL A 377 -4.66 -11.55 12.26
C VAL A 377 -4.53 -10.56 13.42
N ARG A 378 -5.66 -9.97 13.82
CA ARG A 378 -5.68 -8.97 14.89
C ARG A 378 -5.60 -9.57 16.29
N SER A 379 -6.08 -10.80 16.46
CA SER A 379 -6.13 -11.49 17.75
C SER A 379 -5.98 -12.98 17.60
N LEU A 380 -5.57 -13.67 18.67
CA LEU A 380 -5.46 -15.14 18.69
C LEU A 380 -6.81 -15.81 18.41
N SER A 381 -7.92 -15.22 18.85
CA SER A 381 -9.26 -15.77 18.62
C SER A 381 -9.65 -15.83 17.15
N GLY A 382 -9.14 -14.90 16.33
CA GLY A 382 -9.36 -14.88 14.88
C GLY A 382 -8.41 -15.79 14.09
N LEU A 383 -7.49 -16.50 14.76
CA LEU A 383 -6.54 -17.41 14.12
C LEU A 383 -7.11 -18.81 14.00
N TYR A 384 -7.17 -19.34 12.78
CA TYR A 384 -7.56 -20.72 12.47
C TYR A 384 -6.43 -21.38 11.67
N LEU A 385 -5.70 -22.33 12.26
CA LEU A 385 -4.59 -23.02 11.59
C LEU A 385 -5.09 -24.33 10.97
N GLN A 386 -4.76 -24.56 9.69
CA GLN A 386 -5.02 -25.83 9.01
C GLN A 386 -3.78 -26.73 8.97
N GLY A 387 -2.60 -26.14 9.03
CA GLY A 387 -1.34 -26.86 9.05
C GLY A 387 -0.18 -25.96 9.41
N LEU A 388 0.87 -26.57 9.96
CA LEU A 388 2.08 -25.87 10.39
C LEU A 388 3.30 -26.77 10.19
N ASN A 389 4.35 -26.23 9.53
CA ASN A 389 5.66 -26.89 9.47
C ASN A 389 6.71 -26.09 10.24
N ARG A 390 7.88 -26.72 10.48
CA ARG A 390 8.98 -26.07 11.21
C ARG A 390 9.46 -24.79 10.55
N MET A 391 9.47 -24.72 9.21
CA MET A 391 9.94 -23.56 8.47
C MET A 391 9.10 -22.31 8.76
N ALA A 392 7.81 -22.49 9.01
CA ALA A 392 6.90 -21.39 9.32
C ALA A 392 7.27 -20.64 10.61
N LEU A 393 7.87 -21.33 11.58
CA LEU A 393 8.27 -20.73 12.86
C LEU A 393 9.68 -20.15 12.84
N ASN A 394 10.44 -20.40 11.76
CA ASN A 394 11.83 -19.97 11.66
C ASN A 394 11.91 -18.57 11.08
N MET A 395 12.84 -17.78 11.60
CA MET A 395 13.33 -16.53 11.01
C MET A 395 14.69 -16.75 10.38
N HIS A 396 15.10 -15.84 9.49
CA HIS A 396 16.44 -15.93 8.92
C HIS A 396 17.49 -15.63 10.00
N PRO A 397 18.51 -16.51 10.20
CA PRO A 397 19.45 -16.35 11.31
C PRO A 397 20.19 -15.01 11.36
N GLN A 398 20.53 -14.43 10.19
CA GLN A 398 21.18 -13.12 10.10
C GLN A 398 20.30 -11.98 10.61
N ILE A 399 18.97 -12.15 10.62
CA ILE A 399 18.06 -11.09 11.06
C ILE A 399 18.05 -10.96 12.58
N TYR A 400 18.28 -12.05 13.32
CA TYR A 400 18.37 -11.98 14.78
C TYR A 400 19.55 -11.12 15.27
N SER A 401 20.74 -11.32 14.69
CA SER A 401 21.91 -10.48 15.03
C SER A 401 21.71 -9.04 14.62
N LEU A 402 21.18 -8.82 13.42
CA LEU A 402 20.87 -7.49 12.92
C LEU A 402 19.82 -6.78 13.79
N ASP A 403 18.75 -7.47 14.25
CA ASP A 403 17.71 -6.85 15.09
C ASP A 403 18.30 -6.32 16.41
N ASN A 404 19.23 -7.05 17.01
CA ASN A 404 19.93 -6.61 18.21
C ASN A 404 20.75 -5.33 17.97
N GLU A 405 21.47 -5.27 16.84
CA GLU A 405 22.22 -4.08 16.44
C GLU A 405 21.30 -2.88 16.17
N LEU A 406 20.18 -3.10 15.50
CA LEU A 406 19.19 -2.07 15.21
C LEU A 406 18.53 -1.54 16.50
N ARG A 407 18.19 -2.43 17.44
CA ARG A 407 17.65 -2.03 18.76
C ARG A 407 18.65 -1.16 19.52
N HIS A 408 19.90 -1.61 19.60
CA HIS A 408 20.96 -0.85 20.27
C HIS A 408 21.20 0.52 19.63
N SER A 409 21.29 0.57 18.30
CA SER A 409 21.43 1.83 17.55
C SER A 409 20.24 2.78 17.79
N SER A 410 19.02 2.23 17.87
CA SER A 410 17.83 3.01 18.16
C SER A 410 17.80 3.55 19.60
N GLU A 411 18.35 2.82 20.57
CA GLU A 411 18.49 3.31 21.96
C GLU A 411 19.40 4.54 22.02
N ILE A 412 20.53 4.51 21.30
CA ILE A 412 21.45 5.66 21.21
C ILE A 412 20.71 6.88 20.64
N VAL A 413 19.98 6.72 19.54
CA VAL A 413 19.18 7.79 18.92
C VAL A 413 18.08 8.26 19.86
N SER A 414 17.42 7.35 20.58
CA SER A 414 16.36 7.69 21.55
C SER A 414 16.89 8.55 22.71
N ASN A 415 18.06 8.20 23.25
CA ASN A 415 18.69 8.96 24.32
C ASN A 415 19.08 10.37 23.89
N GLN A 416 19.48 10.56 22.62
CA GLN A 416 19.76 11.89 22.05
C GLN A 416 18.51 12.74 21.85
N THR A 417 17.33 12.13 21.89
CA THR A 417 16.03 12.79 21.67
C THR A 417 15.13 12.76 22.92
N ALA A 418 15.69 12.44 24.10
CA ALA A 418 14.92 12.20 25.34
C ALA A 418 14.25 13.48 25.91
N ASP A 419 14.78 14.67 25.63
CA ASP A 419 14.26 15.95 26.16
C ASP A 419 13.01 16.46 25.41
N ILE A 420 12.29 15.58 24.73
CA ILE A 420 11.15 15.97 23.94
C ILE A 420 9.87 15.64 24.70
N GLU A 421 9.23 16.68 25.24
CA GLU A 421 7.84 16.59 25.69
C GLU A 421 6.96 16.06 24.56
N ASP A 422 6.08 15.11 24.87
CA ASP A 422 5.12 14.54 23.93
C ASP A 422 4.07 15.60 23.55
N GLU A 423 4.41 16.54 22.69
CA GLU A 423 3.41 17.22 21.90
C GLU A 423 2.80 16.20 20.90
N ILE A 424 2.01 15.31 21.46
CA ILE A 424 1.05 14.54 20.68
C ILE A 424 -0.04 15.54 20.26
N ILE A 425 0.23 16.30 19.23
CA ILE A 425 -0.87 16.83 18.44
C ILE A 425 -1.44 15.62 17.73
N ILE A 426 -2.45 15.03 18.35
CA ILE A 426 -3.40 14.15 17.67
C ILE A 426 -3.99 15.03 16.55
N VAL A 427 -3.30 15.08 15.41
CA VAL A 427 -3.98 15.40 14.18
C VAL A 427 -4.81 14.16 13.88
N LYS A 428 -6.01 14.06 14.56
CA LYS A 428 -7.12 13.41 13.88
C LYS A 428 -7.01 13.96 12.45
N ARG A 429 -6.78 13.10 11.46
CA ARG A 429 -7.44 13.31 10.19
C ARG A 429 -8.91 13.31 10.59
N GLU A 430 -9.47 14.44 10.89
CA GLU A 430 -10.80 14.70 10.45
C GLU A 430 -10.68 14.47 8.95
N GLN A 431 -11.12 13.30 8.49
CA GLN A 431 -11.60 13.20 7.12
C GLN A 431 -12.51 14.43 7.07
N PRO A 432 -12.23 15.40 6.18
CA PRO A 432 -13.10 16.57 6.09
C PRO A 432 -14.48 15.99 6.01
N ILE A 433 -15.35 16.34 6.97
CA ILE A 433 -16.71 15.82 7.02
C ILE A 433 -17.28 16.27 5.68
N ILE A 434 -17.35 15.32 4.75
CA ILE A 434 -17.85 15.60 3.42
C ILE A 434 -19.33 15.82 3.63
N ASP A 435 -19.77 17.02 3.38
CA ASP A 435 -21.21 17.29 3.31
C ASP A 435 -21.79 16.47 2.16
N GLU A 436 -22.33 15.32 2.49
CA GLU A 436 -22.87 14.37 1.51
C GLU A 436 -24.01 14.98 0.71
N THR A 437 -24.82 15.85 1.36
CA THR A 437 -25.94 16.53 0.72
C THR A 437 -25.44 17.55 -0.31
N LEU A 438 -24.44 18.35 0.05
CA LEU A 438 -23.80 19.28 -0.88
C LEU A 438 -23.06 18.53 -2.00
N PHE A 439 -22.38 17.45 -1.68
CA PHE A 439 -21.69 16.63 -2.69
C PHE A 439 -22.66 16.07 -3.73
N LEU A 440 -23.83 15.57 -3.31
CA LEU A 440 -24.88 15.11 -4.22
C LEU A 440 -25.41 16.23 -5.09
N LYS A 441 -25.67 17.44 -4.54
CA LYS A 441 -26.08 18.61 -5.30
C LYS A 441 -25.05 18.98 -6.37
N LEU A 442 -23.76 18.96 -6.03
CA LEU A 442 -22.66 19.21 -6.97
C LEU A 442 -22.54 18.12 -8.05
N LYS A 443 -22.79 16.85 -7.75
CA LYS A 443 -22.83 15.77 -8.77
C LYS A 443 -23.99 15.93 -9.74
N ILE A 444 -25.17 16.31 -9.27
CA ILE A 444 -26.34 16.59 -10.11
C ILE A 444 -26.04 17.79 -11.02
N TRP A 445 -25.50 18.86 -10.46
CA TRP A 445 -25.07 20.03 -11.24
C TRP A 445 -24.08 19.63 -12.34
N ARG A 446 -23.02 18.89 -11.98
CA ARG A 446 -22.03 18.44 -12.96
C ARG A 446 -22.65 17.63 -14.09
N SER A 447 -23.57 16.72 -13.78
CA SER A 447 -24.24 15.89 -14.78
C SER A 447 -25.09 16.71 -15.73
N ASN A 448 -25.81 17.72 -15.21
CA ASN A 448 -26.60 18.65 -16.01
C ASN A 448 -25.71 19.55 -16.88
N ARG A 449 -24.62 20.04 -16.32
CA ARG A 449 -23.62 20.86 -17.04
C ARG A 449 -22.95 20.05 -18.16
N ALA A 450 -22.60 18.80 -17.91
CA ALA A 450 -22.00 17.89 -18.88
C ALA A 450 -22.93 17.66 -20.10
N LYS A 451 -24.23 17.46 -19.84
CA LYS A 451 -25.24 17.33 -20.90
C LYS A 451 -25.35 18.62 -21.72
N ARG A 452 -25.38 19.79 -21.06
CA ARG A 452 -25.48 21.10 -21.71
C ARG A 452 -24.28 21.39 -22.60
N ASP A 453 -23.06 21.12 -22.09
CA ASP A 453 -21.81 21.40 -22.77
C ASP A 453 -21.41 20.26 -23.74
N LYS A 454 -22.18 19.19 -23.82
CA LYS A 454 -21.88 17.96 -24.60
C LYS A 454 -20.49 17.39 -24.30
N LEU A 455 -20.09 17.42 -23.03
CA LEU A 455 -18.81 16.93 -22.54
C LEU A 455 -19.03 15.77 -21.56
N PRO A 456 -18.08 14.83 -21.47
CA PRO A 456 -18.09 13.82 -20.39
C PRO A 456 -18.00 14.50 -19.02
N PRO A 457 -18.75 14.03 -17.99
CA PRO A 457 -18.79 14.65 -16.66
C PRO A 457 -17.42 14.83 -16.01
N TYR A 458 -16.49 13.89 -16.21
CA TYR A 458 -15.15 13.94 -15.63
C TYR A 458 -14.28 15.08 -16.18
N ILE A 459 -14.57 15.58 -17.36
CA ILE A 459 -13.87 16.76 -17.95
C ILE A 459 -14.21 18.03 -17.17
N ILE A 460 -15.46 18.16 -16.71
CA ILE A 460 -15.90 19.30 -15.90
C ILE A 460 -15.23 19.23 -14.52
N ALA A 461 -15.44 18.15 -13.78
CA ALA A 461 -14.78 17.93 -12.51
C ALA A 461 -14.79 16.42 -12.14
N HIS A 462 -13.69 15.92 -11.59
CA HIS A 462 -13.64 14.60 -11.00
C HIS A 462 -14.42 14.56 -9.69
N ASP A 463 -14.92 13.38 -9.27
CA ASP A 463 -15.62 13.21 -8.01
C ASP A 463 -14.76 13.63 -6.81
N SER A 464 -13.46 13.36 -6.86
CA SER A 464 -12.51 13.81 -5.84
C SER A 464 -12.45 15.34 -5.71
N ALA A 465 -12.51 16.06 -6.82
CA ALA A 465 -12.53 17.52 -6.81
C ALA A 465 -13.85 18.05 -6.23
N LEU A 466 -14.99 17.46 -6.59
CA LEU A 466 -16.30 17.83 -6.02
C LEU A 466 -16.40 17.49 -4.53
N SER A 467 -15.81 16.38 -4.11
CA SER A 467 -15.69 15.98 -2.70
C SER A 467 -14.86 17.00 -1.91
N SER A 468 -13.72 17.46 -2.47
CA SER A 468 -12.91 18.51 -1.86
C SER A 468 -13.66 19.84 -1.77
N VAL A 469 -14.49 20.18 -2.77
CA VAL A 469 -15.37 21.35 -2.74
C VAL A 469 -16.44 21.24 -1.66
N ALA A 470 -17.09 20.08 -1.54
CA ALA A 470 -18.12 19.84 -0.53
C ALA A 470 -17.56 19.89 0.90
N ALA A 471 -16.31 19.46 1.08
CA ALA A 471 -15.62 19.56 2.36
C ALA A 471 -15.16 20.98 2.70
N ALA A 472 -14.60 21.70 1.71
CA ALA A 472 -14.04 23.04 1.91
C ALA A 472 -15.10 24.16 1.88
N ARG A 473 -16.30 23.92 1.31
CA ARG A 473 -17.42 24.86 1.16
C ARG A 473 -16.97 26.26 0.69
N PRO A 474 -16.21 26.40 -0.42
CA PRO A 474 -15.67 27.69 -0.86
C PRO A 474 -16.78 28.65 -1.29
N THR A 475 -16.84 29.85 -0.70
CA THR A 475 -17.85 30.88 -1.00
C THR A 475 -17.35 31.98 -1.92
N SER A 476 -16.08 31.91 -2.36
CA SER A 476 -15.46 32.84 -3.29
C SER A 476 -14.59 32.10 -4.35
N SER A 477 -14.38 32.76 -5.50
CA SER A 477 -13.50 32.22 -6.55
C SER A 477 -12.07 32.02 -6.07
N GLN A 478 -11.58 32.84 -5.16
CA GLN A 478 -10.23 32.73 -4.60
C GLN A 478 -10.12 31.50 -3.70
N GLN A 479 -11.13 31.20 -2.88
CA GLN A 479 -11.19 29.98 -2.07
C GLN A 479 -11.32 28.73 -2.94
N LEU A 480 -12.14 28.79 -4.02
CA LEU A 480 -12.30 27.67 -4.96
C LEU A 480 -11.01 27.36 -5.72
N LEU A 481 -10.19 28.37 -6.00
CA LEU A 481 -8.89 28.21 -6.65
C LEU A 481 -7.89 27.42 -5.76
N GLY A 482 -8.08 27.49 -4.44
CA GLY A 482 -7.31 26.71 -3.46
C GLY A 482 -7.74 25.25 -3.35
N VAL A 483 -8.87 24.85 -3.96
CA VAL A 483 -9.37 23.47 -3.91
C VAL A 483 -8.71 22.63 -5.00
N SER A 484 -8.19 21.46 -4.59
CA SER A 484 -7.56 20.51 -5.53
C SER A 484 -8.53 20.12 -6.66
N GLY A 485 -8.05 20.19 -7.91
CA GLY A 485 -8.84 19.89 -9.10
C GLY A 485 -9.55 21.08 -9.74
N PHE A 486 -9.50 22.27 -9.12
CA PHE A 486 -10.04 23.51 -9.65
C PHE A 486 -8.93 24.55 -9.96
N GLY A 487 -8.29 24.43 -11.11
CA GLY A 487 -7.37 25.44 -11.62
C GLY A 487 -8.12 26.65 -12.22
N SER A 488 -7.37 27.74 -12.51
CA SER A 488 -7.93 29.03 -12.99
C SER A 488 -8.94 28.91 -14.13
N LYS A 489 -8.69 28.02 -15.10
CA LYS A 489 -9.62 27.81 -16.25
C LYS A 489 -10.97 27.25 -15.80
N LYS A 490 -10.97 26.29 -14.86
CA LYS A 490 -12.20 25.69 -14.33
C LYS A 490 -12.95 26.63 -13.39
N VAL A 491 -12.23 27.42 -12.59
CA VAL A 491 -12.83 28.43 -11.72
C VAL A 491 -13.53 29.54 -12.54
N ILE A 492 -12.94 29.96 -13.66
CA ILE A 492 -13.59 30.93 -14.56
C ILE A 492 -14.85 30.32 -15.20
N ALA A 493 -14.77 29.07 -15.68
CA ALA A 493 -15.84 28.43 -16.45
C ALA A 493 -17.02 27.96 -15.57
N TYR A 494 -16.74 27.51 -14.35
CA TYR A 494 -17.70 26.77 -13.49
C TYR A 494 -17.85 27.38 -12.09
N GLY A 495 -16.90 28.22 -11.66
CA GLY A 495 -16.85 28.77 -10.30
C GLY A 495 -18.13 29.48 -9.88
N PRO A 496 -18.70 30.39 -10.68
CA PRO A 496 -19.93 31.10 -10.30
C PRO A 496 -21.08 30.15 -9.93
N GLU A 497 -21.33 29.12 -10.75
CA GLU A 497 -22.41 28.15 -10.52
C GLU A 497 -22.16 27.29 -9.26
N ILE A 498 -20.92 26.85 -9.06
CA ILE A 498 -20.53 26.06 -7.88
C ILE A 498 -20.69 26.88 -6.59
N ILE A 499 -20.22 28.13 -6.59
CA ILE A 499 -20.30 29.03 -5.44
C ILE A 499 -21.77 29.35 -5.10
N GLU A 500 -22.63 29.51 -6.09
CA GLU A 500 -24.06 29.73 -5.89
C GLU A 500 -24.74 28.54 -5.24
N ILE A 501 -24.44 27.31 -5.69
CA ILE A 501 -24.91 26.06 -5.07
C ILE A 501 -24.49 25.97 -3.59
N ILE A 502 -23.24 26.31 -3.31
CA ILE A 502 -22.70 26.26 -1.96
C ILE A 502 -23.40 27.31 -1.07
N LYS A 503 -23.52 28.55 -1.52
CA LYS A 503 -24.18 29.62 -0.77
C LYS A 503 -25.65 29.29 -0.47
N THR A 504 -26.37 28.78 -1.48
CA THR A 504 -27.76 28.35 -1.31
C THR A 504 -27.89 27.20 -0.33
N HIS A 505 -26.90 26.29 -0.33
CA HIS A 505 -26.89 25.16 0.59
C HIS A 505 -26.65 25.62 2.04
N ILE A 506 -25.68 26.51 2.26
CA ILE A 506 -25.37 27.07 3.60
C ILE A 506 -26.58 27.85 4.19
N VAL A 507 -27.35 28.54 3.36
CA VAL A 507 -28.54 29.29 3.80
C VAL A 507 -29.71 28.35 4.12
N SER A 508 -29.72 27.13 3.57
CA SER A 508 -30.77 26.13 3.80
C SER A 508 -30.48 25.19 4.98
N GLU A 509 -29.31 25.25 5.58
CA GLU A 509 -28.94 24.63 6.87
C GLU A 509 -29.34 25.54 8.04
#